data_679b0a5faf6d760ae92a1b61163f4d0d
#
_entry.id   679b0a5faf6d760ae92a1b61163f4d0d
#
_cell.length_a   1.000
_cell.length_b   1.000
_cell.length_c   1.000
_cell.angle_alpha   90.00
_cell.angle_beta   90.00
_cell.angle_gamma   90.00
#
_symmetry.space_group_name_H-M   'P 1'
#
loop_
_entity.id
_entity.type
_entity.pdbx_description
1 polymer ?
#
loop_
_entity_poly.entity_id
_entity_poly.type
_entity_poly.pdbx_seq_one_letter_code
_entity_poly.pdbx_strand_id
1 'polypeptide(L)'
;MKTLTKIGLGCLGAAGVWCALLRPRQNWPGWERLEGVRFAHRGLHDSERGVPENSMAAFRRAIEHGFGAELDVHLMADGNLAVVHDSNLSRVCGKDIYIENLTAAELEDYPLMGTEERIPLFQDALDLFAGKTPLVIELKVERGNANALTDAVI
;
A
#
# COMPACT_ATOMS: atom_id res chain seq x y z
N MET A 1 -12.39 21.38 -46.94
CA MET A 1 -13.22 20.36 -46.29
C MET A 1 -12.54 18.97 -46.14
N LYS A 2 -11.77 18.48 -47.15
CA LYS A 2 -11.16 17.11 -47.10
C LYS A 2 -10.07 16.91 -46.05
N THR A 3 -9.37 17.94 -45.58
CA THR A 3 -8.24 17.82 -44.61
C THR A 3 -8.75 17.75 -43.18
N LEU A 4 -9.79 18.49 -42.81
CA LEU A 4 -10.40 18.42 -41.46
C LEU A 4 -11.03 17.04 -41.17
N THR A 5 -11.64 16.42 -42.19
CA THR A 5 -12.24 15.08 -42.06
C THR A 5 -11.17 14.01 -41.79
N LYS A 6 -9.96 14.12 -42.41
CA LYS A 6 -8.87 13.18 -42.18
C LYS A 6 -8.24 13.31 -40.78
N ILE A 7 -8.13 14.53 -40.27
CA ILE A 7 -7.64 14.80 -38.92
C ILE A 7 -8.63 14.25 -37.88
N GLY A 8 -9.93 14.47 -38.06
CA GLY A 8 -10.95 13.93 -37.17
C GLY A 8 -10.99 12.40 -37.09
N LEU A 9 -10.83 11.71 -38.26
CA LEU A 9 -10.75 10.25 -38.27
C LEU A 9 -9.48 9.72 -37.58
N GLY A 10 -8.34 10.41 -37.76
CA GLY A 10 -7.08 10.04 -37.09
C GLY A 10 -7.17 10.14 -35.56
N CYS A 11 -7.78 11.21 -35.04
CA CYS A 11 -7.99 11.40 -33.60
C CYS A 11 -8.96 10.37 -33.01
N LEU A 12 -10.04 10.02 -33.70
CA LEU A 12 -10.97 8.97 -33.27
C LEU A 12 -10.31 7.58 -33.26
N GLY A 13 -9.47 7.29 -34.26
CA GLY A 13 -8.69 6.05 -34.30
C GLY A 13 -7.69 5.96 -33.14
N ALA A 14 -6.95 7.03 -32.84
CA ALA A 14 -6.00 7.08 -31.74
C ALA A 14 -6.71 6.95 -30.38
N ALA A 15 -7.84 7.62 -30.19
CA ALA A 15 -8.65 7.49 -28.97
C ALA A 15 -9.19 6.06 -28.79
N GLY A 16 -9.64 5.41 -29.87
CA GLY A 16 -10.11 4.03 -29.85
C GLY A 16 -9.01 3.04 -29.45
N VAL A 17 -7.80 3.19 -30.01
CA VAL A 17 -6.62 2.37 -29.65
C VAL A 17 -6.25 2.63 -28.20
N TRP A 18 -6.23 3.88 -27.74
CA TRP A 18 -5.95 4.25 -26.36
C TRP A 18 -6.94 3.62 -25.38
N CYS A 19 -8.23 3.72 -25.67
CA CYS A 19 -9.29 3.08 -24.86
C CYS A 19 -9.17 1.55 -24.84
N ALA A 20 -8.74 0.93 -25.97
CA ALA A 20 -8.53 -0.51 -26.03
C ALA A 20 -7.30 -0.95 -25.21
N LEU A 21 -6.23 -0.17 -25.19
CA LEU A 21 -5.02 -0.41 -24.38
C LEU A 21 -5.26 -0.23 -22.89
N LEU A 22 -6.19 0.68 -22.51
CA LEU A 22 -6.55 0.95 -21.12
C LEU A 22 -7.69 0.04 -20.61
N ARG A 23 -8.23 -0.85 -21.45
CA ARG A 23 -9.26 -1.78 -21.00
C ARG A 23 -8.71 -2.71 -19.91
N PRO A 24 -9.31 -2.76 -18.73
CA PRO A 24 -8.93 -3.74 -17.72
C PRO A 24 -9.14 -5.15 -18.28
N ARG A 25 -8.23 -6.05 -17.94
CA ARG A 25 -8.33 -7.46 -18.33
C ARG A 25 -9.53 -8.06 -17.58
N GLN A 26 -10.61 -8.35 -18.28
CA GLN A 26 -11.88 -8.76 -17.70
C GLN A 26 -11.87 -10.17 -17.07
N ASN A 27 -10.86 -10.99 -17.37
CA ASN A 27 -10.77 -12.38 -16.91
C ASN A 27 -9.42 -12.61 -16.22
N TRP A 28 -9.14 -11.86 -15.16
CA TRP A 28 -7.97 -12.11 -14.31
C TRP A 28 -8.26 -13.35 -13.44
N PRO A 29 -7.44 -14.42 -13.47
CA PRO A 29 -7.61 -15.55 -12.57
C PRO A 29 -7.56 -15.10 -11.12
N GLY A 30 -8.60 -15.40 -10.32
CA GLY A 30 -8.70 -14.98 -8.92
C GLY A 30 -9.45 -13.66 -8.68
N TRP A 31 -9.96 -13.00 -9.74
CA TRP A 31 -10.79 -11.80 -9.57
C TRP A 31 -12.01 -12.05 -8.68
N GLU A 32 -12.59 -13.23 -8.78
CA GLU A 32 -13.73 -13.67 -7.96
C GLU A 32 -13.44 -13.60 -6.44
N ARG A 33 -12.18 -13.69 -6.03
CA ARG A 33 -11.77 -13.58 -4.63
C ARG A 33 -11.77 -12.15 -4.12
N LEU A 34 -11.76 -11.18 -5.04
CA LEU A 34 -11.75 -9.75 -4.73
C LEU A 34 -13.11 -9.11 -4.95
N GLU A 35 -14.03 -9.79 -5.67
CA GLU A 35 -15.35 -9.27 -5.96
C GLU A 35 -16.16 -9.06 -4.67
N GLY A 36 -16.65 -7.84 -4.46
CA GLY A 36 -17.41 -7.48 -3.26
C GLY A 36 -16.57 -7.25 -1.98
N VAL A 37 -15.26 -7.47 -2.03
CA VAL A 37 -14.38 -7.16 -0.89
C VAL A 37 -14.27 -5.65 -0.70
N ARG A 38 -14.43 -5.20 0.53
CA ARG A 38 -14.13 -3.82 0.94
C ARG A 38 -12.73 -3.79 1.51
N PHE A 39 -11.94 -2.81 1.10
CA PHE A 39 -10.58 -2.63 1.59
C PHE A 39 -10.53 -1.44 2.54
N ALA A 40 -9.96 -1.65 3.72
CA ALA A 40 -9.67 -0.61 4.68
C ALA A 40 -8.30 0.00 4.33
N HIS A 41 -8.29 1.27 3.88
CA HIS A 41 -7.08 2.03 3.56
C HIS A 41 -6.21 2.19 4.82
N ARG A 42 -4.99 1.67 4.79
CA ARG A 42 -4.06 1.60 5.94
C ARG A 42 -4.62 0.85 7.15
N GLY A 43 -5.45 -0.17 6.90
CA GLY A 43 -6.21 -0.87 7.93
C GLY A 43 -7.47 -0.13 8.39
N LEU A 44 -8.29 -0.77 9.21
CA LEU A 44 -9.50 -0.15 9.78
C LEU A 44 -9.15 0.73 10.99
N HIS A 45 -8.35 1.77 10.73
CA HIS A 45 -7.83 2.71 11.72
C HIS A 45 -8.90 3.66 12.25
N ASP A 46 -8.66 4.21 13.44
CA ASP A 46 -9.52 5.17 14.12
C ASP A 46 -8.67 5.96 15.13
N SER A 47 -8.10 7.06 14.69
CA SER A 47 -7.17 7.85 15.50
C SER A 47 -7.82 8.43 16.76
N GLU A 48 -9.13 8.69 16.76
CA GLU A 48 -9.86 9.20 17.94
C GLU A 48 -9.96 8.12 19.05
N ARG A 49 -9.95 6.85 18.65
CA ARG A 49 -9.96 5.70 19.55
C ARG A 49 -8.59 5.09 19.82
N GLY A 50 -7.53 5.77 19.42
CA GLY A 50 -6.17 5.30 19.62
C GLY A 50 -5.77 4.10 18.75
N VAL A 51 -6.38 3.95 17.57
CA VAL A 51 -6.03 2.93 16.57
C VAL A 51 -5.35 3.61 15.40
N PRO A 52 -4.00 3.67 15.36
CA PRO A 52 -3.27 4.34 14.29
C PRO A 52 -3.43 3.65 12.94
N GLU A 53 -3.27 4.42 11.86
CA GLU A 53 -3.10 3.88 10.52
C GLU A 53 -1.87 2.96 10.43
N ASN A 54 -1.87 1.99 9.51
CA ASN A 54 -0.77 1.05 9.30
C ASN A 54 -0.26 0.38 10.60
N SER A 55 -1.16 0.13 11.56
CA SER A 55 -0.83 -0.55 12.82
C SER A 55 -1.41 -1.97 12.87
N MET A 56 -0.82 -2.82 13.71
CA MET A 56 -1.34 -4.17 13.94
C MET A 56 -2.77 -4.14 14.51
N ALA A 57 -3.11 -3.14 15.32
CA ALA A 57 -4.48 -2.95 15.81
C ALA A 57 -5.47 -2.63 14.67
N ALA A 58 -5.09 -1.75 13.73
CA ALA A 58 -5.92 -1.43 12.57
C ALA A 58 -6.14 -2.64 11.65
N PHE A 59 -5.13 -3.47 11.48
CA PHE A 59 -5.21 -4.69 10.67
C PHE A 59 -6.08 -5.77 11.34
N ARG A 60 -5.95 -5.99 12.65
CA ARG A 60 -6.86 -6.89 13.41
C ARG A 60 -8.31 -6.48 13.24
N ARG A 61 -8.60 -5.18 13.41
CA ARG A 61 -9.96 -4.64 13.21
C ARG A 61 -10.48 -4.86 11.78
N ALA A 62 -9.65 -4.69 10.76
CA ALA A 62 -10.05 -4.97 9.37
C ALA A 62 -10.49 -6.43 9.22
N ILE A 63 -9.68 -7.37 9.71
CA ILE A 63 -9.98 -8.81 9.66
C ILE A 63 -11.27 -9.14 10.42
N GLU A 64 -11.43 -8.63 11.65
CA GLU A 64 -12.61 -8.86 12.50
C GLU A 64 -13.92 -8.40 11.84
N HIS A 65 -13.85 -7.36 11.01
CA HIS A 65 -15.00 -6.83 10.27
C HIS A 65 -15.14 -7.42 8.86
N GLY A 66 -14.30 -8.41 8.50
CA GLY A 66 -14.34 -9.06 7.18
C GLY A 66 -13.88 -8.15 6.03
N PHE A 67 -13.06 -7.14 6.31
CA PHE A 67 -12.47 -6.27 5.30
C PHE A 67 -11.11 -6.80 4.88
N GLY A 68 -10.77 -6.62 3.61
CA GLY A 68 -9.38 -6.59 3.18
C GLY A 68 -8.70 -5.33 3.74
N ALA A 69 -7.39 -5.27 3.66
CA ALA A 69 -6.67 -4.06 3.98
C ALA A 69 -5.76 -3.64 2.82
N GLU A 70 -5.52 -2.37 2.75
CA GLU A 70 -4.41 -1.80 1.99
C GLU A 70 -3.34 -1.37 3.00
N LEU A 71 -2.07 -1.50 2.66
CA LEU A 71 -0.93 -1.11 3.48
C LEU A 71 0.25 -0.65 2.63
N ASP A 72 1.10 0.19 3.24
CA ASP A 72 2.23 0.84 2.59
C ASP A 72 3.55 0.23 3.08
N VAL A 73 4.46 -0.12 2.17
CA VAL A 73 5.72 -0.80 2.50
C VAL A 73 6.92 -0.01 2.06
N HIS A 74 7.87 0.21 2.98
CA HIS A 74 9.18 0.79 2.74
C HIS A 74 10.30 -0.22 3.00
N LEU A 75 11.38 -0.13 2.20
CA LEU A 75 12.61 -0.88 2.41
C LEU A 75 13.50 -0.13 3.41
N MET A 76 13.89 -0.79 4.50
CA MET A 76 14.72 -0.26 5.58
C MET A 76 16.22 -0.45 5.31
N ALA A 77 17.06 0.18 6.16
CA ALA A 77 18.52 0.13 6.02
C ALA A 77 19.12 -1.27 6.13
N ASP A 78 18.49 -2.14 6.90
CA ASP A 78 18.93 -3.53 7.14
C ASP A 78 18.29 -4.56 6.19
N GLY A 79 17.53 -4.09 5.19
CA GLY A 79 16.84 -4.93 4.22
C GLY A 79 15.47 -5.45 4.68
N ASN A 80 15.05 -5.18 5.91
CA ASN A 80 13.70 -5.45 6.37
C ASN A 80 12.70 -4.49 5.73
N LEU A 81 11.41 -4.87 5.79
CA LEU A 81 10.30 -4.09 5.25
C LEU A 81 9.43 -3.56 6.38
N ALA A 82 9.25 -2.24 6.47
CA ALA A 82 8.40 -1.58 7.44
C ALA A 82 7.05 -1.19 6.83
N VAL A 83 5.98 -1.23 7.63
CA VAL A 83 4.63 -0.84 7.20
C VAL A 83 4.30 0.56 7.74
N VAL A 84 4.47 1.56 6.89
CA VAL A 84 4.18 2.97 7.20
C VAL A 84 3.98 3.73 5.89
N HIS A 85 3.14 4.78 5.90
CA HIS A 85 2.88 5.54 4.67
C HIS A 85 3.99 6.53 4.32
N ASP A 86 4.42 7.32 5.30
CA ASP A 86 5.37 8.41 5.08
C ASP A 86 6.81 7.91 5.22
N SER A 87 7.68 8.28 4.30
CA SER A 87 9.12 8.06 4.43
C SER A 87 9.68 8.80 5.65
N ASN A 88 9.25 10.06 5.89
CA ASN A 88 9.61 10.81 7.09
C ASN A 88 8.61 10.60 8.22
N LEU A 89 9.08 10.20 9.41
CA LEU A 89 8.24 9.79 10.55
C LEU A 89 7.72 10.93 11.41
N SER A 90 7.93 12.21 11.03
CA SER A 90 7.49 13.37 11.82
C SER A 90 5.98 13.36 12.11
N ARG A 91 5.15 12.99 11.15
CA ARG A 91 3.68 12.99 11.29
C ARG A 91 3.19 11.87 12.20
N VAL A 92 3.73 10.66 12.02
CA VAL A 92 3.20 9.46 12.68
C VAL A 92 3.91 9.12 13.98
N CYS A 93 5.20 9.51 14.16
CA CYS A 93 5.98 9.24 15.38
C CYS A 93 6.51 10.50 16.05
N GLY A 94 6.30 11.70 15.48
CA GLY A 94 6.82 12.96 16.04
C GLY A 94 8.35 13.12 15.94
N LYS A 95 9.02 12.30 15.11
CA LYS A 95 10.48 12.30 14.97
C LYS A 95 10.87 12.58 13.53
N ASP A 96 11.75 13.58 13.30
CA ASP A 96 12.25 13.93 11.97
C ASP A 96 13.37 12.98 11.55
N ILE A 97 12.96 11.80 11.12
CA ILE A 97 13.84 10.73 10.61
C ILE A 97 13.15 10.00 9.47
N TYR A 98 13.93 9.44 8.56
CA TYR A 98 13.45 8.65 7.44
C TYR A 98 13.49 7.16 7.79
N ILE A 99 12.39 6.44 7.51
CA ILE A 99 12.26 5.01 7.78
C ILE A 99 13.34 4.17 7.07
N GLU A 100 13.79 4.59 5.90
CA GLU A 100 14.84 3.95 5.12
C GLU A 100 16.22 4.01 5.79
N ASN A 101 16.39 4.85 6.82
CA ASN A 101 17.64 4.96 7.58
C ASN A 101 17.61 4.10 8.86
N LEU A 102 16.48 3.46 9.18
CA LEU A 102 16.29 2.67 10.38
C LEU A 102 16.47 1.17 10.11
N THR A 103 16.76 0.44 11.17
CA THR A 103 16.75 -1.02 11.24
C THR A 103 15.52 -1.52 11.99
N ALA A 104 15.15 -2.78 11.81
CA ALA A 104 14.02 -3.40 12.51
C ALA A 104 14.13 -3.30 14.04
N ALA A 105 15.35 -3.42 14.59
CA ALA A 105 15.58 -3.33 16.02
C ALA A 105 15.29 -1.93 16.61
N GLU A 106 15.35 -0.88 15.79
CA GLU A 106 15.11 0.50 16.23
C GLU A 106 13.62 0.86 16.25
N LEU A 107 12.74 0.07 15.63
CA LEU A 107 11.30 0.39 15.51
C LEU A 107 10.59 0.48 16.88
N GLU A 108 11.11 -0.19 17.91
CA GLU A 108 10.58 -0.09 19.28
C GLU A 108 10.58 1.35 19.84
N ASP A 109 11.50 2.19 19.35
CA ASP A 109 11.64 3.59 19.77
C ASP A 109 10.67 4.53 19.03
N TYR A 110 9.83 4.00 18.13
CA TYR A 110 8.95 4.80 17.26
C TYR A 110 7.46 4.46 17.44
N PRO A 111 6.85 4.90 18.56
CA PRO A 111 5.43 4.70 18.80
C PRO A 111 4.59 5.49 17.79
N LEU A 112 3.54 4.83 17.26
CA LEU A 112 2.62 5.43 16.32
C LEU A 112 1.63 6.35 17.03
N MET A 113 1.60 7.64 16.64
CA MET A 113 0.63 8.64 17.12
C MET A 113 0.49 8.70 18.65
N GLY A 114 1.58 8.42 19.39
CA GLY A 114 1.61 8.45 20.86
C GLY A 114 0.86 7.29 21.54
N THR A 115 0.58 6.21 20.83
CA THR A 115 -0.06 4.99 21.36
C THR A 115 0.99 3.93 21.74
N GLU A 116 0.51 2.76 22.21
CA GLU A 116 1.35 1.57 22.45
C GLU A 116 1.73 0.83 21.14
N GLU A 117 1.07 1.16 20.01
CA GLU A 117 1.36 0.55 18.71
C GLU A 117 2.69 1.05 18.16
N ARG A 118 3.42 0.16 17.48
CA ARG A 118 4.68 0.44 16.79
C ARG A 118 4.52 0.29 15.29
N ILE A 119 5.49 0.79 14.52
CA ILE A 119 5.55 0.53 13.09
C ILE A 119 5.74 -0.99 12.90
N PRO A 120 4.80 -1.70 12.25
CA PRO A 120 4.93 -3.14 12.05
C PRO A 120 6.02 -3.47 11.03
N LEU A 121 6.64 -4.63 11.17
CA LEU A 121 7.32 -5.27 10.06
C LEU A 121 6.27 -5.85 9.09
N PHE A 122 6.58 -5.83 7.81
CA PHE A 122 5.71 -6.38 6.79
C PHE A 122 5.41 -7.88 7.00
N GLN A 123 6.41 -8.65 7.47
CA GLN A 123 6.23 -10.05 7.80
C GLN A 123 5.17 -10.26 8.90
N ASP A 124 5.17 -9.43 9.96
CA ASP A 124 4.18 -9.53 11.03
C ASP A 124 2.75 -9.27 10.51
N ALA A 125 2.62 -8.31 9.59
CA ALA A 125 1.35 -8.05 8.93
C ALA A 125 0.90 -9.25 8.08
N LEU A 126 1.78 -9.83 7.27
CA LEU A 126 1.48 -11.03 6.47
C LEU A 126 1.05 -12.21 7.36
N ASP A 127 1.76 -12.46 8.46
CA ASP A 127 1.44 -13.53 9.40
C ASP A 127 0.08 -13.31 10.08
N LEU A 128 -0.27 -12.06 10.40
CA LEU A 128 -1.57 -11.72 10.94
C LEU A 128 -2.70 -12.03 9.96
N PHE A 129 -2.53 -11.63 8.71
CA PHE A 129 -3.55 -11.87 7.66
C PHE A 129 -3.63 -13.34 7.30
N ALA A 130 -2.51 -14.03 7.06
CA ALA A 130 -2.40 -15.49 6.82
C ALA A 130 -3.54 -16.06 5.97
N GLY A 131 -3.91 -15.37 4.90
CA GLY A 131 -4.99 -15.78 3.99
C GLY A 131 -6.43 -15.55 4.50
N LYS A 132 -6.63 -14.87 5.63
CA LYS A 132 -7.97 -14.59 6.20
C LYS A 132 -8.77 -13.61 5.35
N THR A 133 -8.13 -12.52 4.91
CA THR A 133 -8.69 -11.51 3.99
C THR A 133 -7.61 -11.03 3.02
N PRO A 134 -7.98 -10.54 1.83
CA PRO A 134 -6.99 -10.09 0.86
C PRO A 134 -6.30 -8.77 1.29
N LEU A 135 -5.05 -8.63 0.82
CA LEU A 135 -4.23 -7.43 1.00
C LEU A 135 -3.98 -6.75 -0.35
N VAL A 136 -3.95 -5.42 -0.32
CA VAL A 136 -3.37 -4.56 -1.34
C VAL A 136 -2.11 -3.95 -0.74
N ILE A 137 -0.98 -4.08 -1.43
CA ILE A 137 0.32 -3.63 -0.94
C ILE A 137 0.82 -2.52 -1.85
N GLU A 138 0.97 -1.31 -1.31
CA GLU A 138 1.62 -0.21 -2.00
C GLU A 138 3.12 -0.21 -1.72
N LEU A 139 3.92 -0.31 -2.77
CA LEU A 139 5.38 -0.23 -2.68
C LEU A 139 5.83 1.22 -2.73
N LYS A 140 6.34 1.75 -1.62
CA LYS A 140 6.85 3.12 -1.52
C LYS A 140 8.27 3.21 -2.04
N VAL A 141 8.39 3.53 -3.32
CA VAL A 141 9.70 3.68 -3.98
C VAL A 141 10.33 5.00 -3.60
N GLU A 142 11.47 4.94 -2.92
CA GLU A 142 12.25 6.10 -2.51
C GLU A 142 13.69 6.03 -3.06
N ARG A 143 14.22 7.16 -3.49
CA ARG A 143 15.63 7.30 -3.93
C ARG A 143 16.09 6.24 -4.95
N GLY A 144 15.17 5.75 -5.78
CA GLY A 144 15.51 4.80 -6.85
C GLY A 144 15.65 3.34 -6.40
N ASN A 145 15.11 2.96 -5.24
CA ASN A 145 15.19 1.61 -4.66
C ASN A 145 14.17 0.61 -5.25
N ALA A 146 13.48 0.94 -6.36
CA ALA A 146 12.37 0.13 -6.89
C ALA A 146 12.70 -1.36 -7.06
N ASN A 147 13.88 -1.70 -7.61
CA ASN A 147 14.27 -3.09 -7.81
C ASN A 147 14.49 -3.81 -6.47
N ALA A 148 15.26 -3.19 -5.55
CA ALA A 148 15.55 -3.78 -4.24
C ALA A 148 14.28 -3.96 -3.40
N LEU A 149 13.35 -2.98 -3.43
CA LEU A 149 12.07 -3.07 -2.74
C LEU A 149 11.19 -4.19 -3.34
N THR A 150 11.13 -4.29 -4.68
CA THR A 150 10.38 -5.35 -5.34
C THR A 150 10.93 -6.74 -5.01
N ASP A 151 12.26 -6.90 -5.08
CA ASP A 151 12.94 -8.17 -4.77
C ASP A 151 12.75 -8.59 -3.30
N ALA A 152 12.62 -7.62 -2.38
CA ALA A 152 12.39 -7.88 -0.96
C ALA A 152 10.95 -8.30 -0.63
N VAL A 153 9.96 -7.91 -1.47
CA VAL A 153 8.52 -8.21 -1.26
C VAL A 153 8.12 -9.56 -1.86
N ILE A 154 8.84 -10.05 -2.89
CA ILE A 154 8.54 -11.30 -3.61
C ILE A 154 9.16 -12.51 -2.95
#